data_c97d18b74dce104e1e0fb4222bedb98c
#
_entry.id   c97d18b74dce104e1e0fb4222bedb98c
#
_cell.length_a   1.000
_cell.length_b   1.000
_cell.length_c   1.000
_cell.angle_alpha   90.00
_cell.angle_beta   90.00
_cell.angle_gamma   90.00
#
_symmetry.space_group_name_H-M   'P 1'
#
loop_
_entity.id
_entity.type
_entity.pdbx_description
1 polymer ?
#
loop_
_entity_poly.entity_id
_entity_poly.type
_entity_poly.pdbx_seq_one_letter_code
_entity_poly.pdbx_strand_id
1 'polypeptide(L)'
;TVLMTAIANLFAVGGASSMAQALGRHDGRRAGEIASISFWWCLVCAVLFSVLFRMLSSPLLHLCGATADTYTAAASYAGWVVVFGGPCAIMNILLSNLLRSRGSALAASAGVSLGGIINIVLDPFFVLPRFLGLGAEGAGLATAVSGGVGTVFLLLCVLLRPGVLSLHPRHLRATRTQIGNILKIGFPSCAQY
;
A
#
# COMPACT_ATOMS: atom_id res chain seq x y z
N THR A 1 5.63 6.23 8.55
CA THR A 1 4.92 4.96 8.24
C THR A 1 3.49 4.93 8.79
N VAL A 2 3.22 5.43 10.01
CA VAL A 2 1.88 5.40 10.65
C VAL A 2 0.79 6.01 9.76
N LEU A 3 0.99 7.20 9.21
CA LEU A 3 0.01 7.84 8.32
C LEU A 3 -0.25 7.03 7.03
N MET A 4 0.78 6.38 6.49
CA MET A 4 0.62 5.48 5.33
C MET A 4 -0.27 4.30 5.68
N THR A 5 -0.02 3.68 6.84
CA THR A 5 -0.81 2.53 7.32
C THR A 5 -2.26 2.95 7.60
N ALA A 6 -2.47 4.14 8.16
CA ALA A 6 -3.80 4.69 8.40
C ALA A 6 -4.58 4.87 7.08
N ILE A 7 -3.97 5.50 6.07
CA ILE A 7 -4.58 5.67 4.73
C ILE A 7 -4.85 4.31 4.09
N ALA A 8 -3.88 3.38 4.17
CA ALA A 8 -4.06 2.04 3.61
C ALA A 8 -5.24 1.32 4.26
N ASN A 9 -5.35 1.34 5.59
CA ASN A 9 -6.40 0.64 6.33
C ASN A 9 -7.79 1.25 6.11
N LEU A 10 -7.88 2.56 5.87
CA LEU A 10 -9.15 3.20 5.53
C LEU A 10 -9.83 2.49 4.33
N PHE A 11 -9.07 2.25 3.27
CA PHE A 11 -9.59 1.61 2.07
C PHE A 11 -9.47 0.07 2.12
N ALA A 12 -8.44 -0.46 2.75
CA ALA A 12 -8.22 -1.89 2.81
C ALA A 12 -9.27 -2.59 3.68
N VAL A 13 -9.48 -2.11 4.90
CA VAL A 13 -10.47 -2.68 5.82
C VAL A 13 -11.89 -2.35 5.37
N GLY A 14 -12.17 -1.10 5.00
CA GLY A 14 -13.47 -0.68 4.50
C GLY A 14 -13.87 -1.41 3.23
N GLY A 15 -12.95 -1.52 2.26
CA GLY A 15 -13.16 -2.23 1.01
C GLY A 15 -13.30 -3.74 1.19
N ALA A 16 -12.40 -4.37 1.95
CA ALA A 16 -12.42 -5.80 2.21
C ALA A 16 -13.69 -6.23 2.95
N SER A 17 -14.10 -5.48 3.97
CA SER A 17 -15.33 -5.77 4.73
C SER A 17 -16.57 -5.61 3.86
N SER A 18 -16.69 -4.52 3.10
CA SER A 18 -17.80 -4.29 2.18
C SER A 18 -17.85 -5.36 1.07
N MET A 19 -16.70 -5.77 0.56
CA MET A 19 -16.57 -6.84 -0.42
C MET A 19 -16.99 -8.19 0.16
N ALA A 20 -16.56 -8.54 1.37
CA ALA A 20 -16.96 -9.77 2.05
C ALA A 20 -18.47 -9.84 2.28
N GLN A 21 -19.12 -8.72 2.63
CA GLN A 21 -20.57 -8.64 2.74
C GLN A 21 -21.29 -8.89 1.41
N ALA A 22 -20.77 -8.34 0.31
CA ALA A 22 -21.32 -8.55 -1.03
C ALA A 22 -21.17 -10.02 -1.46
N LEU A 23 -20.02 -10.65 -1.17
CA LEU A 23 -19.77 -12.07 -1.43
C LEU A 23 -20.70 -12.96 -0.61
N GLY A 24 -20.93 -12.64 0.66
CA GLY A 24 -21.87 -13.37 1.52
C GLY A 24 -23.34 -13.30 1.03
N ARG A 25 -23.67 -12.27 0.24
CA ARG A 25 -24.97 -12.14 -0.44
C ARG A 25 -25.01 -12.77 -1.85
N HIS A 26 -23.95 -13.49 -2.23
CA HIS A 26 -23.76 -14.06 -3.56
C HIS A 26 -23.77 -13.03 -4.70
N ASP A 27 -23.52 -11.75 -4.41
CA ASP A 27 -23.44 -10.67 -5.40
C ASP A 27 -21.98 -10.41 -5.81
N GLY A 28 -21.47 -11.31 -6.66
CA GLY A 28 -20.09 -11.22 -7.16
C GLY A 28 -19.83 -9.97 -8.00
N ARG A 29 -20.84 -9.44 -8.70
CA ARG A 29 -20.72 -8.21 -9.49
C ARG A 29 -20.45 -7.03 -8.57
N ARG A 30 -21.24 -6.88 -7.52
CA ARG A 30 -21.09 -5.82 -6.53
C ARG A 30 -19.76 -5.91 -5.77
N ALA A 31 -19.30 -7.12 -5.46
CA ALA A 31 -17.99 -7.34 -4.85
C ALA A 31 -16.84 -6.85 -5.76
N GLY A 32 -16.93 -7.10 -7.07
CA GLY A 32 -15.96 -6.59 -8.05
C GLY A 32 -15.98 -5.06 -8.19
N GLU A 33 -17.17 -4.45 -8.16
CA GLU A 33 -17.31 -3.00 -8.16
C GLU A 33 -16.64 -2.37 -6.93
N ILE A 34 -16.89 -2.91 -5.73
CA ILE A 34 -16.28 -2.44 -4.47
C ILE A 34 -14.75 -2.58 -4.51
N ALA A 35 -14.23 -3.71 -4.98
CA ALA A 35 -12.80 -3.92 -5.11
C ALA A 35 -12.15 -2.89 -6.05
N SER A 36 -12.77 -2.63 -7.20
CA SER A 36 -12.30 -1.64 -8.18
C SER A 36 -12.29 -0.23 -7.60
N ILE A 37 -13.36 0.18 -6.93
CA ILE A 37 -13.47 1.48 -6.27
C ILE A 37 -12.38 1.64 -5.21
N SER A 38 -12.24 0.65 -4.32
CA SER A 38 -11.24 0.68 -3.26
C SER A 38 -9.83 0.78 -3.83
N PHE A 39 -9.53 0.04 -4.91
CA PHE A 39 -8.24 0.06 -5.58
C PHE A 39 -7.91 1.45 -6.14
N TRP A 40 -8.77 2.03 -6.95
CA TRP A 40 -8.50 3.29 -7.61
C TRP A 40 -8.46 4.47 -6.63
N TRP A 41 -9.37 4.53 -5.67
CA TRP A 41 -9.35 5.58 -4.65
C TRP A 41 -8.13 5.46 -3.73
N CYS A 42 -7.78 4.25 -3.34
CA CYS A 42 -6.56 4.02 -2.55
C CYS A 42 -5.31 4.43 -3.31
N LEU A 43 -5.23 4.11 -4.61
CA LEU A 43 -4.11 4.51 -5.47
C LEU A 43 -4.00 6.04 -5.58
N VAL A 44 -5.11 6.73 -5.82
CA VAL A 44 -5.13 8.20 -5.87
C VAL A 44 -4.66 8.79 -4.54
N CYS A 45 -5.17 8.30 -3.41
CA CYS A 45 -4.74 8.77 -2.09
C CYS A 45 -3.26 8.47 -1.82
N ALA A 46 -2.76 7.31 -2.24
CA ALA A 46 -1.37 6.94 -2.08
C ALA A 46 -0.43 7.86 -2.87
N VAL A 47 -0.79 8.17 -4.11
CA VAL A 47 -0.02 9.10 -4.96
C VAL A 47 -0.09 10.52 -4.39
N LEU A 48 -1.27 11.00 -4.02
CA LEU A 48 -1.45 12.32 -3.41
C LEU A 48 -0.63 12.45 -2.12
N PHE A 49 -0.64 11.41 -1.27
CA PHE A 49 0.18 11.38 -0.06
C PHE A 49 1.67 11.48 -0.36
N SER A 50 2.16 10.74 -1.36
CA SER A 50 3.58 10.78 -1.77
C SER A 50 3.98 12.15 -2.31
N VAL A 51 3.15 12.76 -3.14
CA VAL A 51 3.39 14.11 -3.67
C VAL A 51 3.38 15.14 -2.53
N LEU A 52 2.39 15.09 -1.66
CA LEU A 52 2.28 15.99 -0.52
C LEU A 52 3.48 15.84 0.42
N PHE A 53 3.88 14.60 0.72
CA PHE A 53 5.07 14.34 1.53
C PHE A 53 6.33 14.89 0.87
N ARG A 54 6.48 14.74 -0.45
CA ARG A 54 7.64 15.29 -1.18
C ARG A 54 7.70 16.80 -1.09
N MET A 55 6.55 17.47 -1.15
CA MET A 55 6.47 18.93 -1.01
C MET A 55 6.76 19.41 0.41
N LEU A 56 6.31 18.65 1.43
CA LEU A 56 6.46 18.99 2.84
C LEU A 56 7.65 18.27 3.50
N SER A 57 8.50 17.58 2.76
CA SER A 57 9.59 16.77 3.33
C SER A 57 10.56 17.58 4.18
N SER A 58 10.93 18.80 3.74
CA SER A 58 11.85 19.66 4.49
C SER A 58 11.30 20.09 5.85
N PRO A 59 10.13 20.73 5.97
CA PRO A 59 9.59 21.11 7.27
C PRO A 59 9.29 19.90 8.17
N LEU A 60 8.85 18.77 7.59
CA LEU A 60 8.58 17.56 8.37
C LEU A 60 9.85 16.93 8.97
N LEU A 61 10.94 16.87 8.20
CA LEU A 61 12.22 16.35 8.70
C LEU A 61 12.81 17.23 9.80
N HIS A 62 12.70 18.55 9.69
CA HIS A 62 13.12 19.46 10.75
C HIS A 62 12.26 19.30 12.02
N LEU A 63 10.95 19.14 11.88
CA LEU A 63 10.04 18.85 13.00
C LEU A 63 10.36 17.51 13.67
N CYS A 64 10.83 16.51 12.92
CA CYS A 64 11.26 15.21 13.43
C CYS A 64 12.66 15.26 14.08
N GLY A 65 13.31 16.44 14.17
CA GLY A 65 14.58 16.62 14.85
C GLY A 65 15.80 16.31 13.97
N ALA A 66 15.68 16.32 12.64
CA ALA A 66 16.82 16.16 11.75
C ALA A 66 17.79 17.34 11.91
N THR A 67 19.03 17.02 12.29
CA THR A 67 20.14 17.99 12.40
C THR A 67 20.81 18.17 11.02
N ALA A 68 21.63 19.21 10.86
CA ALA A 68 22.33 19.48 9.61
C ALA A 68 23.12 18.25 9.09
N ASP A 69 23.73 17.49 10.02
CA ASP A 69 24.53 16.32 9.70
C ASP A 69 23.71 15.09 9.27
N THR A 70 22.48 14.95 9.82
CA THR A 70 21.59 13.80 9.56
C THR A 70 20.57 14.06 8.48
N TYR A 71 20.34 15.32 8.13
CA TYR A 71 19.28 15.74 7.20
C TYR A 71 19.41 15.06 5.82
N THR A 72 20.61 15.04 5.26
CA THR A 72 20.86 14.47 3.92
C THR A 72 20.51 12.98 3.89
N ALA A 73 20.98 12.22 4.86
CA ALA A 73 20.68 10.78 4.95
C ALA A 73 19.19 10.52 5.21
N ALA A 74 18.57 11.31 6.10
CA ALA A 74 17.14 11.21 6.40
C ALA A 74 16.27 11.58 5.19
N ALA A 75 16.65 12.60 4.43
CA ALA A 75 15.93 13.04 3.24
C ALA A 75 16.01 12.00 2.11
N SER A 76 17.20 11.43 1.86
CA SER A 76 17.39 10.36 0.88
C SER A 76 16.58 9.12 1.26
N TYR A 77 16.68 8.66 2.50
CA TYR A 77 15.91 7.52 3.01
C TYR A 77 14.39 7.76 2.89
N ALA A 78 13.91 8.89 3.37
CA ALA A 78 12.49 9.24 3.31
C ALA A 78 11.99 9.39 1.86
N GLY A 79 12.82 9.88 0.95
CA GLY A 79 12.55 9.96 -0.47
C GLY A 79 12.25 8.56 -1.07
N TRP A 80 13.11 7.59 -0.80
CA TRP A 80 12.89 6.22 -1.30
C TRP A 80 11.73 5.53 -0.62
N VAL A 81 11.65 5.57 0.71
CA VAL A 81 10.63 4.83 1.48
C VAL A 81 9.24 5.43 1.33
N VAL A 82 9.10 6.77 1.35
CA VAL A 82 7.79 7.42 1.38
C VAL A 82 7.30 7.76 -0.02
N VAL A 83 8.17 8.33 -0.87
CA VAL A 83 7.74 8.80 -2.19
C VAL A 83 7.59 7.63 -3.17
N PHE A 84 8.56 6.72 -3.21
CA PHE A 84 8.51 5.57 -4.13
C PHE A 84 7.93 4.33 -3.47
N GLY A 85 8.36 3.97 -2.25
CA GLY A 85 7.88 2.81 -1.52
C GLY A 85 6.48 2.97 -0.95
N GLY A 86 6.07 4.21 -0.63
CA GLY A 86 4.79 4.51 0.00
C GLY A 86 3.57 4.01 -0.78
N PRO A 87 3.40 4.38 -2.06
CA PRO A 87 2.31 3.87 -2.88
C PRO A 87 2.30 2.35 -2.95
N CYS A 88 3.47 1.72 -3.11
CA CYS A 88 3.59 0.27 -3.13
C CYS A 88 3.16 -0.36 -1.80
N ALA A 89 3.60 0.19 -0.67
CA ALA A 89 3.24 -0.30 0.66
C ALA A 89 1.73 -0.18 0.93
N ILE A 90 1.13 0.97 0.59
CA ILE A 90 -0.31 1.20 0.72
C ILE A 90 -1.10 0.21 -0.13
N MET A 91 -0.70 0.02 -1.39
CA MET A 91 -1.34 -0.92 -2.31
C MET A 91 -1.15 -2.38 -1.89
N ASN A 92 -0.01 -2.73 -1.31
CA ASN A 92 0.26 -4.06 -0.77
C ASN A 92 -0.75 -4.42 0.34
N ILE A 93 -0.98 -3.50 1.29
CA ILE A 93 -1.96 -3.67 2.36
C ILE A 93 -3.37 -3.83 1.79
N LEU A 94 -3.78 -2.99 0.84
CA LEU A 94 -5.08 -3.08 0.19
C LEU A 94 -5.27 -4.42 -0.53
N LEU A 95 -4.36 -4.76 -1.45
CA LEU A 95 -4.46 -5.97 -2.27
C LEU A 95 -4.48 -7.25 -1.43
N SER A 96 -3.64 -7.30 -0.37
CA SER A 96 -3.63 -8.44 0.55
C SER A 96 -4.95 -8.60 1.30
N ASN A 97 -5.59 -7.52 1.73
CA ASN A 97 -6.90 -7.58 2.39
C ASN A 97 -8.02 -7.97 1.42
N LEU A 98 -8.02 -7.46 0.18
CA LEU A 98 -8.98 -7.86 -0.85
C LEU A 98 -8.84 -9.34 -1.23
N LEU A 99 -7.61 -9.85 -1.32
CA LEU A 99 -7.38 -11.28 -1.57
C LEU A 99 -7.85 -12.16 -0.41
N ARG A 100 -7.63 -11.73 0.83
CA ARG A 100 -8.13 -12.43 2.03
C ARG A 100 -9.66 -12.47 2.07
N SER A 101 -10.33 -11.35 1.80
CA SER A 101 -11.79 -11.30 1.80
C SER A 101 -12.44 -12.16 0.71
N ARG A 102 -11.70 -12.44 -0.38
CA ARG A 102 -12.09 -13.39 -1.43
C ARG A 102 -11.85 -14.86 -1.05
N GLY A 103 -11.20 -15.15 0.09
CA GLY A 103 -10.79 -16.50 0.50
C GLY A 103 -9.40 -16.92 -0.03
N SER A 104 -8.65 -16.06 -0.70
CA SER A 104 -7.29 -16.35 -1.21
C SER A 104 -6.21 -15.95 -0.19
N ALA A 105 -6.34 -16.39 1.07
CA ALA A 105 -5.44 -16.01 2.15
C ALA A 105 -3.98 -16.44 1.91
N LEU A 106 -3.76 -17.62 1.30
CA LEU A 106 -2.42 -18.10 0.95
C LEU A 106 -1.72 -17.16 -0.05
N ALA A 107 -2.41 -16.72 -1.10
CA ALA A 107 -1.84 -15.78 -2.06
C ALA A 107 -1.53 -14.42 -1.42
N ALA A 108 -2.41 -13.94 -0.54
CA ALA A 108 -2.18 -12.71 0.22
C ALA A 108 -0.93 -12.82 1.10
N SER A 109 -0.81 -13.90 1.87
CA SER A 109 0.34 -14.13 2.75
C SER A 109 1.63 -14.34 1.95
N ALA A 110 1.59 -15.08 0.84
CA ALA A 110 2.73 -15.30 -0.02
C ALA A 110 3.28 -13.98 -0.58
N GLY A 111 2.41 -13.06 -1.03
CA GLY A 111 2.85 -11.77 -1.57
C GLY A 111 3.48 -10.86 -0.51
N VAL A 112 2.91 -10.82 0.69
CA VAL A 112 3.48 -10.05 1.81
C VAL A 112 4.82 -10.65 2.25
N SER A 113 4.90 -11.98 2.40
CA SER A 113 6.14 -12.67 2.77
C SER A 113 7.23 -12.54 1.70
N LEU A 114 6.87 -12.59 0.41
CA LEU A 114 7.81 -12.41 -0.69
C LEU A 114 8.49 -11.05 -0.60
N GLY A 115 7.70 -9.97 -0.39
CA GLY A 115 8.25 -8.63 -0.17
C GLY A 115 9.23 -8.60 1.00
N GLY A 116 8.85 -9.20 2.16
CA GLY A 116 9.72 -9.26 3.34
C GLY A 116 11.02 -10.04 3.11
N ILE A 117 10.95 -11.20 2.46
CA ILE A 117 12.13 -12.01 2.15
C ILE A 117 13.08 -11.26 1.21
N ILE A 118 12.54 -10.64 0.16
CA ILE A 118 13.35 -9.84 -0.77
C ILE A 118 14.01 -8.67 -0.05
N ASN A 119 13.30 -8.00 0.86
CA ASN A 119 13.86 -6.92 1.65
C ASN A 119 15.06 -7.40 2.49
N ILE A 120 14.91 -8.50 3.23
CA ILE A 120 15.99 -9.10 4.04
C ILE A 120 17.23 -9.42 3.19
N VAL A 121 17.04 -9.86 1.94
CA VAL A 121 18.15 -10.17 1.03
C VAL A 121 18.77 -8.89 0.46
N LEU A 122 17.96 -7.91 0.07
CA LEU A 122 18.46 -6.69 -0.58
C LEU A 122 19.12 -5.71 0.40
N ASP A 123 18.67 -5.66 1.67
CA ASP A 123 19.24 -4.75 2.66
C ASP A 123 20.77 -4.88 2.80
N PRO A 124 21.35 -6.08 3.03
CA PRO A 124 22.79 -6.23 3.11
C PRO A 124 23.52 -5.80 1.82
N PHE A 125 22.93 -6.08 0.65
CA PHE A 125 23.55 -5.71 -0.64
C PHE A 125 23.61 -4.19 -0.84
N PHE A 126 22.61 -3.45 -0.42
CA PHE A 126 22.56 -2.02 -0.64
C PHE A 126 23.22 -1.23 0.50
N VAL A 127 23.13 -1.72 1.74
CA VAL A 127 23.61 -0.99 2.94
C VAL A 127 25.10 -1.17 3.19
N LEU A 128 25.60 -2.41 3.03
CA LEU A 128 26.97 -2.73 3.45
C LEU A 128 28.03 -2.15 2.51
N PRO A 129 29.10 -1.53 3.06
CA PRO A 129 30.22 -1.00 2.28
C PRO A 129 30.95 -2.04 1.40
N ARG A 130 30.81 -3.32 1.75
CA ARG A 130 31.40 -4.43 0.99
C ARG A 130 30.75 -4.65 -0.37
N PHE A 131 29.52 -4.17 -0.55
CA PHE A 131 28.76 -4.25 -1.80
C PHE A 131 28.57 -2.84 -2.38
N LEU A 132 27.39 -2.27 -2.27
CA LEU A 132 27.08 -0.95 -2.82
C LEU A 132 27.37 0.20 -1.84
N GLY A 133 27.35 -0.04 -0.53
CA GLY A 133 27.75 0.93 0.48
C GLY A 133 26.88 2.18 0.58
N LEU A 134 25.61 2.10 0.15
CA LEU A 134 24.69 3.24 0.10
C LEU A 134 24.17 3.65 1.49
N GLY A 135 24.48 2.89 2.54
CA GLY A 135 24.04 3.21 3.91
C GLY A 135 22.52 3.34 4.03
N ALA A 136 22.06 4.44 4.64
CA ALA A 136 20.63 4.69 4.85
C ALA A 136 19.82 4.78 3.54
N GLU A 137 20.41 5.35 2.48
CA GLU A 137 19.78 5.42 1.17
C GLU A 137 19.53 4.03 0.59
N GLY A 138 20.51 3.12 0.76
CA GLY A 138 20.39 1.72 0.34
C GLY A 138 19.25 0.99 1.04
N ALA A 139 19.09 1.18 2.34
CA ALA A 139 17.95 0.60 3.09
C ALA A 139 16.59 1.12 2.58
N GLY A 140 16.51 2.42 2.25
CA GLY A 140 15.31 2.99 1.65
C GLY A 140 14.99 2.39 0.28
N LEU A 141 16.01 2.23 -0.55
CA LEU A 141 15.89 1.62 -1.88
C LEU A 141 15.47 0.14 -1.79
N ALA A 142 16.09 -0.65 -0.89
CA ALA A 142 15.72 -2.04 -0.66
C ALA A 142 14.25 -2.17 -0.26
N THR A 143 13.78 -1.32 0.63
CA THR A 143 12.39 -1.27 1.07
C THR A 143 11.44 -0.92 -0.09
N ALA A 144 11.79 0.07 -0.91
CA ALA A 144 10.96 0.47 -2.04
C ALA A 144 10.88 -0.64 -3.10
N VAL A 145 12.00 -1.25 -3.45
CA VAL A 145 12.06 -2.34 -4.45
C VAL A 145 11.31 -3.58 -3.97
N SER A 146 11.59 -4.03 -2.75
CA SER A 146 10.93 -5.23 -2.17
C SER A 146 9.42 -5.04 -2.02
N GLY A 147 8.99 -3.87 -1.57
CA GLY A 147 7.58 -3.50 -1.51
C GLY A 147 6.92 -3.46 -2.90
N GLY A 148 7.64 -2.95 -3.90
CA GLY A 148 7.21 -2.96 -5.30
C GLY A 148 7.00 -4.37 -5.84
N VAL A 149 7.98 -5.27 -5.64
CA VAL A 149 7.87 -6.67 -6.08
C VAL A 149 6.71 -7.39 -5.40
N GLY A 150 6.55 -7.22 -4.08
CA GLY A 150 5.40 -7.79 -3.35
C GLY A 150 4.06 -7.29 -3.88
N THR A 151 3.97 -5.99 -4.17
CA THR A 151 2.74 -5.38 -4.73
C THR A 151 2.44 -5.87 -6.13
N VAL A 152 3.45 -5.97 -7.00
CA VAL A 152 3.30 -6.55 -8.36
C VAL A 152 2.83 -8.00 -8.29
N PHE A 153 3.41 -8.81 -7.40
CA PHE A 153 2.98 -10.18 -7.20
C PHE A 153 1.51 -10.26 -6.78
N LEU A 154 1.08 -9.46 -5.79
CA LEU A 154 -0.31 -9.42 -5.35
C LEU A 154 -1.25 -8.96 -6.47
N LEU A 155 -0.84 -7.96 -7.25
CA LEU A 155 -1.60 -7.48 -8.40
C LEU A 155 -1.75 -8.57 -9.46
N LEU A 156 -0.68 -9.29 -9.77
CA LEU A 156 -0.75 -10.45 -10.67
C LEU A 156 -1.68 -11.54 -10.15
N CYS A 157 -1.66 -11.84 -8.84
CA CYS A 157 -2.60 -12.78 -8.23
C CYS A 157 -4.07 -12.34 -8.39
N VAL A 158 -4.33 -11.04 -8.37
CA VAL A 158 -5.67 -10.49 -8.62
C VAL A 158 -6.05 -10.61 -10.10
N LEU A 159 -5.14 -10.26 -11.01
CA LEU A 159 -5.41 -10.21 -12.45
C LEU A 159 -5.46 -11.61 -13.11
N LEU A 160 -4.59 -12.53 -12.68
CA LEU A 160 -4.47 -13.87 -13.29
C LEU A 160 -5.54 -14.84 -12.81
N ARG A 161 -6.24 -14.54 -11.72
CA ARG A 161 -7.37 -15.36 -11.25
C ARG A 161 -8.69 -14.68 -11.62
N PRO A 162 -9.23 -14.93 -12.81
CA PRO A 162 -10.51 -14.37 -13.23
C PRO A 162 -11.60 -14.83 -12.26
N GLY A 163 -12.41 -13.89 -11.81
CA GLY A 163 -13.47 -14.12 -10.85
C GLY A 163 -14.06 -12.81 -10.37
N VAL A 164 -14.44 -12.75 -9.11
CA VAL A 164 -15.14 -11.62 -8.50
C VAL A 164 -14.31 -10.33 -8.43
N LEU A 165 -12.98 -10.40 -8.43
CA LEU A 165 -12.10 -9.23 -8.41
C LEU A 165 -11.90 -8.66 -9.83
N SER A 166 -12.63 -7.61 -10.14
CA SER A 166 -12.46 -6.82 -11.35
C SER A 166 -11.86 -5.45 -10.96
N LEU A 167 -10.69 -5.12 -11.50
CA LEU A 167 -10.06 -3.80 -11.31
C LEU A 167 -10.36 -2.85 -12.47
N HIS A 168 -11.44 -3.11 -13.23
CA HIS A 168 -11.74 -2.37 -14.44
C HIS A 168 -12.18 -0.93 -14.11
N PRO A 169 -11.56 0.11 -14.71
CA PRO A 169 -11.88 1.52 -14.40
C PRO A 169 -13.31 1.93 -14.78
N ARG A 170 -14.02 1.14 -15.59
CA ARG A 170 -15.45 1.39 -15.91
C ARG A 170 -16.38 1.32 -14.69
N HIS A 171 -15.95 0.63 -13.62
CA HIS A 171 -16.70 0.55 -12.36
C HIS A 171 -16.51 1.77 -11.44
N LEU A 172 -15.68 2.75 -11.84
CA LEU A 172 -15.50 4.02 -11.12
C LEU A 172 -16.77 4.90 -11.05
N ARG A 173 -17.81 4.60 -11.83
CA ARG A 173 -19.13 5.21 -11.66
C ARG A 173 -19.84 4.72 -10.39
N ALA A 174 -19.05 4.63 -9.32
CA ALA A 174 -19.54 4.28 -8.00
C ALA A 174 -20.57 5.27 -7.53
N THR A 175 -21.68 4.75 -7.06
CA THR A 175 -22.67 5.53 -6.34
C THR A 175 -21.98 6.13 -5.11
N ARG A 176 -22.18 7.42 -4.84
CA ARG A 176 -21.67 8.12 -3.63
C ARG A 176 -21.89 7.30 -2.35
N THR A 177 -22.96 6.53 -2.33
CA THR A 177 -23.32 5.61 -1.25
C THR A 177 -22.30 4.50 -1.02
N GLN A 178 -21.66 3.95 -2.07
CA GLN A 178 -20.67 2.88 -1.94
C GLN A 178 -19.36 3.41 -1.34
N ILE A 179 -18.92 4.58 -1.80
CA ILE A 179 -17.74 5.26 -1.24
C ILE A 179 -17.98 5.61 0.23
N GLY A 180 -19.17 6.17 0.53
CA GLY A 180 -19.58 6.49 1.91
C GLY A 180 -19.55 5.28 2.84
N ASN A 181 -19.99 4.11 2.38
CA ASN A 181 -19.96 2.88 3.17
C ASN A 181 -18.51 2.38 3.41
N ILE A 182 -17.65 2.41 2.39
CA ILE A 182 -16.23 2.04 2.52
C ILE A 182 -15.55 2.94 3.55
N LEU A 183 -15.75 4.26 3.45
CA LEU A 183 -15.16 5.23 4.38
C LEU A 183 -15.71 5.07 5.80
N LYS A 184 -17.03 4.86 5.95
CA LYS A 184 -17.67 4.68 7.26
C LYS A 184 -17.15 3.44 7.99
N ILE A 185 -16.92 2.33 7.27
CA ILE A 185 -16.39 1.09 7.83
C ILE A 185 -14.88 1.20 8.07
N GLY A 186 -14.15 1.86 7.18
CA GLY A 186 -12.70 2.01 7.27
C GLY A 186 -12.24 3.07 8.28
N PHE A 187 -13.07 4.08 8.58
CA PHE A 187 -12.71 5.17 9.47
C PHE A 187 -12.30 4.73 10.89
N PRO A 188 -13.02 3.81 11.58
CA PRO A 188 -12.59 3.31 12.89
C PRO A 188 -11.20 2.64 12.83
N SER A 189 -10.92 1.92 11.74
CA SER A 189 -9.61 1.25 11.55
C SER A 189 -8.48 2.23 11.24
N CYS A 190 -8.80 3.37 10.61
CA CYS A 190 -7.85 4.46 10.41
C CYS A 190 -7.52 5.17 11.74
N ALA A 191 -8.53 5.35 12.61
CA ALA A 191 -8.39 6.05 13.89
C ALA A 191 -7.61 5.28 14.98
N GLN A 192 -7.28 4.00 14.73
CA GLN A 192 -6.47 3.17 15.64
C GLN A 192 -4.96 3.44 15.52
N TYR A 193 -4.54 4.21 14.52
CA TYR A 193 -3.15 4.57 14.23
C TYR A 193 -2.91 6.08 14.42
#